data_e9e9e45a0176e2cf7253543d3ab59536
#
_entry.id   e9e9e45a0176e2cf7253543d3ab59536
#
_cell.length_a   1.000
_cell.length_b   1.000
_cell.length_c   1.000
_cell.angle_alpha   90.00
_cell.angle_beta   90.00
_cell.angle_gamma   90.00
#
_symmetry.space_group_name_H-M   'P 1'
#
loop_
_entity.id
_entity.type
_entity.pdbx_description
1 polymer ?
#
loop_
_entity_poly.entity_id
_entity_poly.type
_entity_poly.pdbx_seq_one_letter_code
_entity_poly.pdbx_strand_id
1 'polypeptide(L)'
;MNRTSPWLIALALALPAAHAAAQDKPSAKAAAPARAGFQEVTWDELVPKDWDPLKQFKDMNFGVLSDADPRAAAMLKKMRETWDNAPTNNAMDGKAIRIPGYVVPLEEGKSGLTEFLLVPYFGACIHSPPPPSNQIIHVRPREAAKGVKSMDAVWISGTLKTPLLESN
;
A
#
# COMPACT_ATOMS: atom_id res chain seq x y z
N MET A 1 -65.35 -22.45 48.75
CA MET A 1 -64.09 -22.02 49.42
C MET A 1 -62.92 -22.50 48.55
N ASN A 2 -62.53 -21.70 47.57
CA ASN A 2 -61.31 -21.97 46.80
C ASN A 2 -60.69 -20.63 46.38
N ARG A 3 -59.56 -20.35 46.95
CA ARG A 3 -58.78 -19.15 46.70
C ARG A 3 -57.81 -19.45 45.55
N THR A 4 -58.04 -18.86 44.40
CA THR A 4 -57.11 -18.91 43.27
C THR A 4 -56.20 -17.68 43.30
N SER A 5 -54.93 -17.89 43.47
CA SER A 5 -53.88 -16.89 43.42
C SER A 5 -53.47 -16.64 41.97
N PRO A 6 -53.39 -15.41 41.48
CA PRO A 6 -52.84 -15.14 40.15
C PRO A 6 -51.31 -14.99 40.22
N TRP A 7 -50.64 -15.77 39.42
CA TRP A 7 -49.20 -15.67 39.21
C TRP A 7 -48.95 -14.53 38.19
N LEU A 8 -48.23 -13.52 38.66
CA LEU A 8 -47.71 -12.46 37.81
C LEU A 8 -46.45 -12.97 37.11
N ILE A 9 -46.51 -13.20 35.81
CA ILE A 9 -45.36 -13.49 34.97
C ILE A 9 -44.73 -12.14 34.58
N ALA A 10 -43.60 -11.82 35.15
CA ALA A 10 -42.78 -10.68 34.73
C ALA A 10 -41.97 -11.08 33.50
N LEU A 11 -42.40 -10.53 32.35
CA LEU A 11 -41.66 -10.69 31.09
C LEU A 11 -40.48 -9.74 31.07
N ALA A 12 -39.29 -10.24 31.32
CA ALA A 12 -38.03 -9.49 31.20
C ALA A 12 -37.67 -9.38 29.70
N LEU A 13 -37.86 -8.17 29.12
CA LEU A 13 -37.30 -7.84 27.78
C LEU A 13 -35.78 -7.76 27.89
N ALA A 14 -35.11 -8.75 27.38
CA ALA A 14 -33.67 -8.70 27.13
C ALA A 14 -33.43 -7.92 25.83
N LEU A 15 -32.89 -6.71 25.93
CA LEU A 15 -32.38 -5.96 24.77
C LEU A 15 -31.06 -6.62 24.31
N PRO A 16 -30.90 -6.92 23.01
CA PRO A 16 -29.62 -7.35 22.50
C PRO A 16 -28.65 -6.17 22.51
N ALA A 17 -27.56 -6.29 23.27
CA ALA A 17 -26.43 -5.37 23.19
C ALA A 17 -25.80 -5.49 21.80
N ALA A 18 -25.93 -4.44 21.00
CA ALA A 18 -25.20 -4.31 19.75
C ALA A 18 -23.70 -4.26 20.05
N HIS A 19 -23.00 -5.35 19.75
CA HIS A 19 -21.54 -5.37 19.75
C HIS A 19 -21.09 -4.53 18.56
N ALA A 20 -20.64 -3.31 18.81
CA ALA A 20 -19.88 -2.53 17.86
C ALA A 20 -18.59 -3.33 17.58
N ALA A 21 -18.50 -3.91 16.38
CA ALA A 21 -17.27 -4.49 15.89
C ALA A 21 -16.24 -3.37 15.81
N ALA A 22 -15.33 -3.34 16.78
CA ALA A 22 -14.12 -2.55 16.67
C ALA A 22 -13.35 -3.09 15.45
N GLN A 23 -13.24 -2.27 14.41
CA GLN A 23 -12.33 -2.53 13.32
C GLN A 23 -10.93 -2.46 13.89
N ASP A 24 -10.30 -3.61 14.08
CA ASP A 24 -8.90 -3.72 14.40
C ASP A 24 -8.10 -3.02 13.29
N LYS A 25 -7.65 -1.78 13.57
CA LYS A 25 -6.53 -1.21 12.84
C LYS A 25 -5.39 -2.22 12.95
N PRO A 26 -4.76 -2.63 11.83
CA PRO A 26 -3.61 -3.50 11.90
C PRO A 26 -2.57 -2.82 12.79
N SER A 27 -2.36 -3.40 13.97
CA SER A 27 -1.31 -3.00 14.89
C SER A 27 0.01 -3.18 14.16
N ALA A 28 0.62 -2.08 13.75
CA ALA A 28 1.97 -2.10 13.23
C ALA A 28 2.84 -2.75 14.32
N LYS A 29 3.23 -4.00 14.10
CA LYS A 29 4.15 -4.75 14.94
C LYS A 29 5.33 -3.83 15.25
N ALA A 30 5.58 -3.58 16.51
CA ALA A 30 6.51 -2.59 17.04
C ALA A 30 7.72 -2.35 16.14
N ALA A 31 7.91 -1.10 15.74
CA ALA A 31 9.02 -0.67 14.92
C ALA A 31 10.33 -1.19 15.53
N ALA A 32 11.05 -2.04 14.81
CA ALA A 32 12.40 -2.40 15.20
C ALA A 32 13.20 -1.09 15.34
N PRO A 33 14.09 -0.97 16.36
CA PRO A 33 14.80 0.28 16.61
C PRO A 33 15.47 0.79 15.34
N ALA A 34 15.35 2.10 15.08
CA ALA A 34 16.01 2.76 13.96
C ALA A 34 17.48 2.36 13.93
N ARG A 35 17.93 1.74 12.83
CA ARG A 35 19.36 1.42 12.69
C ARG A 35 20.10 2.73 12.53
N ALA A 36 21.10 2.98 13.38
CA ALA A 36 21.92 4.18 13.33
C ALA A 36 22.43 4.43 11.89
N GLY A 37 22.22 5.64 11.37
CA GLY A 37 22.68 6.04 10.04
C GLY A 37 21.64 5.97 8.92
N PHE A 38 20.40 5.49 9.17
CA PHE A 38 19.31 5.50 8.19
C PHE A 38 18.21 6.45 8.62
N GLN A 39 17.76 7.30 7.70
CA GLN A 39 16.60 8.18 7.89
C GLN A 39 15.32 7.39 7.62
N GLU A 40 14.37 7.38 8.54
CA GLU A 40 13.02 6.87 8.25
C GLU A 40 12.32 7.85 7.31
N VAL A 41 11.75 7.31 6.25
CA VAL A 41 11.02 8.06 5.23
C VAL A 41 9.66 7.44 4.96
N THR A 42 8.74 8.26 4.50
CA THR A 42 7.42 7.83 4.03
C THR A 42 7.42 7.65 2.51
N TRP A 43 6.43 6.95 2.00
CA TRP A 43 6.23 6.79 0.56
C TRP A 43 5.95 8.11 -0.15
N ASP A 44 5.29 9.06 0.53
CA ASP A 44 5.00 10.39 -0.01
C ASP A 44 6.27 11.22 -0.24
N GLU A 45 7.32 10.99 0.54
CA GLU A 45 8.61 11.67 0.36
C GLU A 45 9.35 11.25 -0.91
N LEU A 46 9.01 10.09 -1.48
CA LEU A 46 9.57 9.61 -2.75
C LEU A 46 8.95 10.31 -3.96
N VAL A 47 7.82 10.98 -3.77
CA VAL A 47 7.08 11.70 -4.82
C VAL A 47 7.53 13.16 -4.84
N PRO A 48 7.81 13.74 -6.03
CA PRO A 48 8.04 15.17 -6.15
C PRO A 48 6.80 15.96 -5.70
N LYS A 49 7.00 17.02 -4.92
CA LYS A 49 5.91 17.83 -4.33
C LYS A 49 5.01 18.53 -5.36
N ASP A 50 5.54 18.78 -6.53
CA ASP A 50 4.88 19.43 -7.65
C ASP A 50 4.18 18.46 -8.61
N TRP A 51 4.34 17.16 -8.39
CA TRP A 51 3.69 16.13 -9.20
C TRP A 51 2.33 15.76 -8.63
N ASP A 52 1.27 16.04 -9.39
CA ASP A 52 -0.11 15.63 -9.13
C ASP A 52 -0.58 14.75 -10.30
N PRO A 53 -0.66 13.41 -10.10
CA PRO A 53 -1.07 12.50 -11.18
C PRO A 53 -2.48 12.76 -11.70
N LEU A 54 -3.33 13.39 -10.88
CA LEU A 54 -4.73 13.66 -11.23
C LEU A 54 -4.91 15.02 -11.90
N LYS A 55 -3.90 15.88 -11.91
CA LYS A 55 -4.01 17.26 -12.45
C LYS A 55 -4.53 17.30 -13.87
N GLN A 56 -4.07 16.37 -14.72
CA GLN A 56 -4.49 16.29 -16.13
C GLN A 56 -5.86 15.66 -16.34
N PHE A 57 -6.49 15.12 -15.28
CA PHE A 57 -7.80 14.46 -15.33
C PHE A 57 -8.90 15.23 -14.59
N LYS A 58 -8.60 16.41 -14.03
CA LYS A 58 -9.54 17.19 -13.19
C LYS A 58 -10.82 17.60 -13.93
N ASP A 59 -10.71 17.84 -15.24
CA ASP A 59 -11.84 18.23 -16.08
C ASP A 59 -12.56 17.05 -16.73
N MET A 60 -12.15 15.82 -16.42
CA MET A 60 -12.75 14.62 -17.00
C MET A 60 -13.88 14.10 -16.09
N ASN A 61 -15.06 13.93 -16.69
CA ASN A 61 -16.21 13.39 -15.97
C ASN A 61 -16.20 11.86 -15.99
N PHE A 62 -15.64 11.26 -14.94
CA PHE A 62 -15.52 9.81 -14.79
C PHE A 62 -16.87 9.09 -14.61
N GLY A 63 -17.91 9.80 -14.14
CA GLY A 63 -19.20 9.21 -13.77
C GLY A 63 -20.15 8.91 -14.94
N VAL A 64 -19.79 9.27 -16.18
CA VAL A 64 -20.69 9.21 -17.34
C VAL A 64 -20.24 8.21 -18.40
N LEU A 65 -19.02 7.64 -18.27
CA LEU A 65 -18.46 6.74 -19.27
C LEU A 65 -18.79 5.27 -18.90
N SER A 66 -19.44 4.57 -19.82
CA SER A 66 -19.58 3.12 -19.77
C SER A 66 -18.23 2.45 -20.11
N ASP A 67 -17.97 1.27 -19.57
CA ASP A 67 -16.77 0.48 -19.90
C ASP A 67 -16.64 0.16 -21.40
N ALA A 68 -17.76 0.15 -22.13
CA ALA A 68 -17.78 -0.05 -23.57
C ALA A 68 -17.51 1.24 -24.39
N ASP A 69 -17.38 2.39 -23.74
CA ASP A 69 -17.09 3.66 -24.41
C ASP A 69 -15.60 3.72 -24.81
N PRO A 70 -15.28 3.94 -26.11
CA PRO A 70 -13.89 4.08 -26.54
C PRO A 70 -13.11 5.17 -25.80
N ARG A 71 -13.80 6.19 -25.28
CA ARG A 71 -13.18 7.26 -24.48
C ARG A 71 -12.72 6.75 -23.12
N ALA A 72 -13.43 5.77 -22.52
CA ALA A 72 -13.01 5.15 -21.28
C ALA A 72 -11.68 4.40 -21.46
N ALA A 73 -11.55 3.63 -22.53
CA ALA A 73 -10.31 2.92 -22.87
C ALA A 73 -9.13 3.88 -23.09
N ALA A 74 -9.34 4.96 -23.83
CA ALA A 74 -8.32 5.98 -24.08
C ALA A 74 -7.88 6.68 -22.77
N MET A 75 -8.82 6.94 -21.87
CA MET A 75 -8.56 7.55 -20.58
C MET A 75 -7.76 6.62 -19.66
N LEU A 76 -8.14 5.35 -19.58
CA LEU A 76 -7.40 4.33 -18.80
C LEU A 76 -5.97 4.17 -19.33
N LYS A 77 -5.78 4.19 -20.65
CA LYS A 77 -4.45 4.18 -21.26
C LYS A 77 -3.64 5.38 -20.80
N LYS A 78 -4.20 6.60 -20.88
CA LYS A 78 -3.53 7.82 -20.47
C LYS A 78 -3.19 7.83 -18.95
N MET A 79 -4.09 7.33 -18.11
CA MET A 79 -3.81 7.17 -16.68
C MET A 79 -2.63 6.21 -16.45
N ARG A 80 -2.62 5.08 -17.12
CA ARG A 80 -1.52 4.11 -17.03
C ARG A 80 -0.19 4.73 -17.46
N GLU A 81 -0.15 5.39 -18.61
CA GLU A 81 1.05 6.09 -19.10
C GLU A 81 1.55 7.15 -18.10
N THR A 82 0.63 7.87 -17.45
CA THR A 82 0.99 8.85 -16.41
C THR A 82 1.63 8.18 -15.19
N TRP A 83 1.14 7.02 -14.79
CA TRP A 83 1.65 6.27 -13.65
C TRP A 83 2.96 5.56 -13.97
N ASP A 84 3.09 4.98 -15.14
CA ASP A 84 4.30 4.29 -15.60
C ASP A 84 5.48 5.28 -15.77
N ASN A 85 5.18 6.54 -16.12
CA ASN A 85 6.16 7.62 -16.28
C ASN A 85 6.17 8.61 -15.11
N ALA A 86 5.75 8.18 -13.92
CA ALA A 86 5.75 9.03 -12.74
C ALA A 86 7.19 9.50 -12.40
N PRO A 87 7.44 10.81 -12.26
CA PRO A 87 8.78 11.33 -12.00
C PRO A 87 9.26 10.94 -10.61
N THR A 88 10.55 10.66 -10.46
CA THR A 88 11.18 10.38 -9.17
C THR A 88 11.60 11.66 -8.46
N ASN A 89 11.63 11.61 -7.12
CA ASN A 89 12.19 12.69 -6.32
C ASN A 89 13.72 12.58 -6.27
N ASN A 90 14.41 13.28 -7.17
CA ASN A 90 15.87 13.24 -7.28
C ASN A 90 16.60 13.71 -6.01
N ALA A 91 15.92 14.49 -5.14
CA ALA A 91 16.49 14.87 -3.85
C ALA A 91 16.68 13.67 -2.90
N MET A 92 16.10 12.52 -3.23
CA MET A 92 16.24 11.27 -2.47
C MET A 92 17.40 10.39 -2.97
N ASP A 93 18.02 10.71 -4.12
CA ASP A 93 19.13 9.92 -4.64
C ASP A 93 20.33 9.89 -3.69
N GLY A 94 20.90 8.73 -3.51
CA GLY A 94 22.06 8.50 -2.64
C GLY A 94 21.77 8.51 -1.14
N LYS A 95 20.54 8.82 -0.70
CA LYS A 95 20.21 8.86 0.73
C LYS A 95 20.14 7.45 1.33
N ALA A 96 20.68 7.33 2.55
CA ALA A 96 20.52 6.16 3.39
C ALA A 96 19.16 6.23 4.08
N ILE A 97 18.20 5.43 3.59
CA ILE A 97 16.81 5.45 4.05
C ILE A 97 16.39 4.16 4.73
N ARG A 98 15.34 4.25 5.55
CA ARG A 98 14.58 3.13 6.10
C ARG A 98 13.11 3.35 5.81
N ILE A 99 12.48 2.38 5.16
CA ILE A 99 11.08 2.50 4.71
C ILE A 99 10.33 1.18 4.91
N PRO A 100 9.07 1.21 5.38
CA PRO A 100 8.22 0.02 5.47
C PRO A 100 7.52 -0.25 4.14
N GLY A 101 7.21 -1.50 3.86
CA GLY A 101 6.41 -1.87 2.69
C GLY A 101 6.12 -3.35 2.64
N TYR A 102 5.49 -3.76 1.55
CA TYR A 102 5.12 -5.14 1.26
C TYR A 102 5.98 -5.71 0.15
N VAL A 103 6.35 -6.98 0.30
CA VAL A 103 7.27 -7.67 -0.62
C VAL A 103 6.52 -8.26 -1.80
N VAL A 104 6.98 -7.96 -3.01
CA VAL A 104 6.57 -8.65 -4.25
C VAL A 104 7.81 -9.35 -4.81
N PRO A 105 7.93 -10.67 -4.67
CA PRO A 105 9.10 -11.41 -5.15
C PRO A 105 9.29 -11.27 -6.65
N LEU A 106 10.54 -11.08 -7.09
CA LEU A 106 10.94 -11.12 -8.49
C LEU A 106 11.83 -12.35 -8.75
N GLU A 107 12.83 -12.56 -7.88
CA GLU A 107 13.76 -13.66 -8.03
C GLU A 107 14.02 -14.33 -6.69
N GLU A 108 13.93 -15.67 -6.67
CA GLU A 108 14.21 -16.48 -5.50
C GLU A 108 15.36 -17.47 -5.81
N GLY A 109 16.44 -17.35 -5.06
CA GLY A 109 17.56 -18.29 -5.09
C GLY A 109 17.41 -19.39 -4.03
N LYS A 110 18.37 -20.30 -3.98
CA LYS A 110 18.39 -21.40 -3.00
C LYS A 110 18.41 -20.94 -1.53
N SER A 111 18.83 -19.71 -1.28
CA SER A 111 19.00 -19.16 0.08
C SER A 111 17.93 -18.14 0.47
N GLY A 112 16.95 -17.85 -0.37
CA GLY A 112 15.92 -16.84 -0.17
C GLY A 112 15.81 -15.86 -1.32
N LEU A 113 15.05 -14.78 -1.15
CA LEU A 113 14.83 -13.78 -2.20
C LEU A 113 16.12 -12.99 -2.50
N THR A 114 16.50 -12.97 -3.76
CA THR A 114 17.66 -12.21 -4.28
C THR A 114 17.24 -10.88 -4.90
N GLU A 115 16.01 -10.80 -5.41
CA GLU A 115 15.42 -9.56 -5.89
C GLU A 115 13.92 -9.53 -5.58
N PHE A 116 13.41 -8.34 -5.21
CA PHE A 116 11.97 -8.13 -5.00
C PHE A 116 11.60 -6.66 -5.17
N LEU A 117 10.32 -6.39 -5.41
CA LEU A 117 9.77 -5.05 -5.30
C LEU A 117 9.27 -4.83 -3.88
N LEU A 118 9.47 -3.62 -3.37
CA LEU A 118 8.80 -3.12 -2.19
C LEU A 118 7.71 -2.15 -2.64
N VAL A 119 6.50 -2.33 -2.13
CA VAL A 119 5.32 -1.54 -2.50
C VAL A 119 4.60 -1.01 -1.26
N PRO A 120 3.85 0.13 -1.36
CA PRO A 120 3.30 0.84 -0.20
C PRO A 120 2.10 0.17 0.47
N TYR A 121 1.35 -0.68 -0.23
CA TYR A 121 0.13 -1.28 0.30
C TYR A 121 0.01 -2.76 -0.05
N PHE A 122 -0.72 -3.49 0.78
CA PHE A 122 -0.97 -4.92 0.61
C PHE A 122 -1.76 -5.19 -0.68
N GLY A 123 -1.36 -6.19 -1.43
CA GLY A 123 -2.03 -6.60 -2.67
C GLY A 123 -1.62 -5.82 -3.92
N ALA A 124 -0.78 -4.79 -3.80
CA ALA A 124 -0.25 -4.06 -4.94
C ALA A 124 0.45 -5.00 -5.93
N CYS A 125 0.25 -4.79 -7.23
CA CYS A 125 0.79 -5.58 -8.34
C CYS A 125 0.28 -7.03 -8.44
N ILE A 126 -0.48 -7.54 -7.47
CA ILE A 126 -1.00 -8.91 -7.46
C ILE A 126 -2.53 -8.94 -7.54
N HIS A 127 -3.19 -8.17 -6.66
CA HIS A 127 -4.66 -8.14 -6.53
C HIS A 127 -5.25 -6.77 -6.81
N SER A 128 -4.41 -5.75 -6.89
CA SER A 128 -4.77 -4.36 -7.15
C SER A 128 -3.89 -3.81 -8.27
N PRO A 129 -4.33 -2.75 -8.97
CA PRO A 129 -3.46 -2.06 -9.92
C PRO A 129 -2.12 -1.69 -9.26
N PRO A 130 -1.01 -1.73 -10.00
CA PRO A 130 0.28 -1.31 -9.46
C PRO A 130 0.23 0.16 -9.04
N PRO A 131 1.00 0.55 -8.02
CA PRO A 131 1.18 1.96 -7.69
C PRO A 131 1.95 2.67 -8.80
N PRO A 132 1.98 4.02 -8.81
CA PRO A 132 2.84 4.77 -9.72
C PRO A 132 4.31 4.32 -9.60
N SER A 133 5.07 4.39 -10.71
CA SER A 133 6.44 3.88 -10.77
C SER A 133 7.38 4.51 -9.72
N ASN A 134 7.13 5.77 -9.31
CA ASN A 134 7.85 6.44 -8.24
C ASN A 134 7.49 5.95 -6.81
N GLN A 135 6.54 5.04 -6.69
CA GLN A 135 6.17 4.35 -5.46
C GLN A 135 6.43 2.84 -5.53
N ILE A 136 7.37 2.43 -6.35
CA ILE A 136 7.86 1.05 -6.42
C ILE A 136 9.37 1.09 -6.22
N ILE A 137 9.88 0.38 -5.22
CA ILE A 137 11.31 0.28 -4.98
C ILE A 137 11.78 -1.11 -5.39
N HIS A 138 12.72 -1.18 -6.35
CA HIS A 138 13.42 -2.41 -6.68
C HIS A 138 14.50 -2.65 -5.65
N VAL A 139 14.41 -3.75 -4.92
CA VAL A 139 15.30 -4.10 -3.83
C VAL A 139 16.22 -5.24 -4.24
N ARG A 140 17.51 -5.00 -4.11
CA ARG A 140 18.59 -6.00 -4.23
C ARG A 140 19.28 -6.12 -2.88
N PRO A 141 18.90 -7.08 -2.04
CA PRO A 141 19.51 -7.25 -0.73
C PRO A 141 20.97 -7.71 -0.88
N ARG A 142 21.85 -7.28 0.05
CA ARG A 142 23.27 -7.72 0.06
C ARG A 142 23.40 -9.23 0.25
N GLU A 143 22.50 -9.80 1.02
CA GLU A 143 22.36 -11.24 1.25
C GLU A 143 20.92 -11.63 0.98
N ALA A 144 20.70 -12.84 0.46
CA ALA A 144 19.36 -13.33 0.16
C ALA A 144 18.45 -13.26 1.39
N ALA A 145 17.27 -12.68 1.23
CA ALA A 145 16.31 -12.49 2.32
C ALA A 145 15.62 -13.83 2.65
N LYS A 146 16.05 -14.45 3.75
CA LYS A 146 15.57 -15.76 4.19
C LYS A 146 14.20 -15.65 4.86
N GLY A 147 13.30 -16.59 4.52
CA GLY A 147 11.99 -16.71 5.18
C GLY A 147 11.01 -15.57 4.87
N VAL A 148 11.35 -14.68 3.93
CA VAL A 148 10.48 -13.62 3.45
C VAL A 148 9.61 -14.17 2.31
N LYS A 149 8.31 -13.90 2.38
CA LYS A 149 7.30 -14.37 1.43
C LYS A 149 6.62 -13.20 0.73
N SER A 150 5.89 -13.53 -0.34
CA SER A 150 5.01 -12.58 -1.02
C SER A 150 4.06 -11.92 -0.03
N MET A 151 3.93 -10.60 -0.11
CA MET A 151 3.08 -9.74 0.72
C MET A 151 3.47 -9.67 2.21
N ASP A 152 4.63 -10.18 2.61
CA ASP A 152 5.13 -9.92 3.95
C ASP A 152 5.38 -8.41 4.13
N ALA A 153 4.94 -7.89 5.28
CA ALA A 153 5.24 -6.53 5.70
C ALA A 153 6.65 -6.47 6.29
N VAL A 154 7.53 -5.69 5.68
CA VAL A 154 8.93 -5.59 6.07
C VAL A 154 9.38 -4.14 6.20
N TRP A 155 10.44 -3.93 6.97
CA TRP A 155 11.23 -2.71 6.94
C TRP A 155 12.53 -2.98 6.20
N ILE A 156 12.83 -2.18 5.18
CA ILE A 156 14.13 -2.21 4.53
C ILE A 156 14.95 -0.98 4.89
N SER A 157 16.27 -1.18 4.98
CA SER A 157 17.24 -0.12 5.16
C SER A 157 18.30 -0.23 4.07
N GLY A 158 18.54 0.83 3.35
CA GLY A 158 19.46 0.82 2.23
C GLY A 158 19.72 2.20 1.66
N THR A 159 20.59 2.28 0.67
CA THR A 159 20.84 3.50 -0.10
C THR A 159 19.86 3.52 -1.27
N LEU A 160 19.00 4.54 -1.31
CA LEU A 160 18.09 4.74 -2.42
C LEU A 160 18.88 5.22 -3.64
N LYS A 161 18.53 4.68 -4.80
CA LYS A 161 18.99 5.15 -6.10
C LYS A 161 17.80 5.49 -6.95
N THR A 162 17.77 6.71 -7.46
CA THR A 162 16.77 7.12 -8.45
C THR A 162 17.38 6.90 -9.83
N PRO A 163 16.63 6.30 -10.79
CA PRO A 163 17.12 6.23 -12.16
C PRO A 163 17.28 7.67 -12.68
N LEU A 164 18.46 7.95 -13.23
CA LEU A 164 18.64 9.17 -14.00
C LEU A 164 17.76 9.04 -15.23
N LEU A 165 16.72 9.84 -15.30
CA LEU A 165 16.01 10.06 -16.56
C LEU A 165 16.97 10.83 -17.44
N GLU A 166 17.64 10.13 -18.36
CA GLU A 166 18.36 10.81 -19.42
C GLU A 166 17.33 11.57 -20.23
N SER A 167 17.38 12.90 -20.14
CA SER A 167 16.58 13.78 -21.00
C SER A 167 17.14 13.66 -22.41
N ASN A 168 16.43 12.91 -23.25
CA ASN A 168 16.62 12.99 -24.70
C ASN A 168 16.19 14.35 -25.24
#